data_82722ae2c25952913975375219a79d25
#
_entry.id   82722ae2c25952913975375219a79d25
#
_cell.length_a   1.000
_cell.length_b   1.000
_cell.length_c   1.000
_cell.angle_alpha   90.00
_cell.angle_beta   90.00
_cell.angle_gamma   90.00
#
_symmetry.space_group_name_H-M   'P 1'
#
loop_
_entity.id
_entity.type
_entity.pdbx_description
1 polymer ?
#
loop_
_entity_poly.entity_id
_entity_poly.type
_entity_poly.pdbx_seq_one_letter_code
_entity_poly.pdbx_strand_id
1 'polypeptide(L)'
;MGRVREVFAAMGREMRKNKGSFAVYVVLRLIVLACAVGSLAFDNYEAFFLCLLTLVLFLVPTFIEVNFSISIPETLEVVIALFIFAAEILGELLHFYTIFPFWDALLHTFNGFLAAAIGLALVSILNRSDRIAFSLSPFFCVVVASAFP
;
A
#
# COMPACT_ATOMS: atom_id res chain seq x y z
N MET A 1 -22.48 2.87 -9.83
CA MET A 1 -22.72 1.62 -9.04
C MET A 1 -21.89 0.42 -9.53
N GLY A 2 -21.48 0.32 -10.80
CA GLY A 2 -20.67 -0.79 -11.34
C GLY A 2 -19.28 -0.92 -10.72
N ARG A 3 -18.52 0.17 -10.64
CA ARG A 3 -17.11 0.16 -10.15
C ARG A 3 -16.93 -0.31 -8.71
N VAL A 4 -17.83 0.06 -7.81
CA VAL A 4 -17.76 -0.38 -6.41
C VAL A 4 -17.98 -1.91 -6.33
N ARG A 5 -18.90 -2.46 -7.11
CA ARG A 5 -19.10 -3.91 -7.21
C ARG A 5 -17.87 -4.63 -7.80
N GLU A 6 -17.18 -4.00 -8.74
CA GLU A 6 -15.94 -4.56 -9.33
C GLU A 6 -14.79 -4.58 -8.33
N VAL A 7 -14.63 -3.55 -7.51
CA VAL A 7 -13.64 -3.51 -6.42
C VAL A 7 -13.93 -4.61 -5.39
N PHE A 8 -15.19 -4.76 -4.96
CA PHE A 8 -15.55 -5.85 -4.04
C PHE A 8 -15.42 -7.24 -4.68
N ALA A 9 -15.70 -7.38 -5.96
CA ALA A 9 -15.53 -8.64 -6.68
C ALA A 9 -14.04 -8.97 -6.92
N ALA A 10 -13.19 -7.96 -7.16
CA ALA A 10 -11.73 -8.12 -7.23
C ALA A 10 -11.17 -8.57 -5.87
N MET A 11 -11.57 -7.90 -4.80
CA MET A 11 -11.23 -8.29 -3.43
C MET A 11 -11.65 -9.73 -3.09
N GLY A 12 -12.84 -10.15 -3.56
CA GLY A 12 -13.33 -11.53 -3.39
C GLY A 12 -12.56 -12.57 -4.22
N ARG A 13 -11.98 -12.19 -5.36
CA ARG A 13 -11.13 -13.08 -6.18
C ARG A 13 -9.75 -13.29 -5.56
N GLU A 14 -9.17 -12.27 -4.96
CA GLU A 14 -7.89 -12.36 -4.26
C GLU A 14 -7.95 -13.20 -2.99
N MET A 15 -9.07 -13.18 -2.26
CA MET A 15 -9.33 -14.08 -1.13
C MET A 15 -9.12 -15.56 -1.48
N ARG A 16 -9.18 -15.90 -2.75
CA ARG A 16 -9.16 -17.28 -3.25
C ARG A 16 -7.77 -17.75 -3.71
N LYS A 17 -6.83 -16.82 -3.98
CA LYS A 17 -5.52 -17.13 -4.55
C LYS A 17 -4.47 -17.52 -3.53
N ASN A 18 -4.38 -16.78 -2.42
CA ASN A 18 -3.37 -17.07 -1.39
C ASN A 18 -3.92 -16.79 0.02
N LYS A 19 -4.10 -17.86 0.79
CA LYS A 19 -4.63 -17.77 2.16
C LYS A 19 -3.74 -16.96 3.11
N GLY A 20 -2.43 -16.92 2.86
CA GLY A 20 -1.48 -16.18 3.70
C GLY A 20 -1.62 -14.67 3.54
N SER A 21 -1.59 -14.17 2.32
CA SER A 21 -1.74 -12.74 2.02
C SER A 21 -3.09 -12.21 2.50
N PHE A 22 -4.15 -12.98 2.26
CA PHE A 22 -5.48 -12.65 2.76
C PHE A 22 -5.53 -12.54 4.29
N ALA A 23 -4.91 -13.49 5.01
CA ALA A 23 -4.89 -13.45 6.47
C ALA A 23 -4.19 -12.19 6.99
N VAL A 24 -3.07 -11.78 6.38
CA VAL A 24 -2.38 -10.53 6.75
C VAL A 24 -3.30 -9.32 6.55
N TYR A 25 -3.98 -9.20 5.41
CA TYR A 25 -4.91 -8.10 5.15
C TYR A 25 -6.06 -8.03 6.16
N VAL A 26 -6.65 -9.19 6.47
CA VAL A 26 -7.75 -9.26 7.45
C VAL A 26 -7.26 -8.84 8.82
N VAL A 27 -6.11 -9.36 9.25
CA VAL A 27 -5.54 -9.04 10.58
C VAL A 27 -5.24 -7.55 10.69
N LEU A 28 -4.56 -6.96 9.69
CA LEU A 28 -4.25 -5.53 9.69
C LEU A 28 -5.52 -4.66 9.77
N ARG A 29 -6.54 -4.98 8.97
CA ARG A 29 -7.82 -4.25 9.00
C ARG A 29 -8.55 -4.40 10.34
N LEU A 30 -8.54 -5.58 10.93
CA LEU A 30 -9.16 -5.79 12.24
C LEU A 30 -8.44 -4.99 13.34
N ILE A 31 -7.11 -4.92 13.31
CA ILE A 31 -6.34 -4.10 14.25
C ILE A 31 -6.71 -2.62 14.09
N VAL A 32 -6.71 -2.11 12.84
CA VAL A 32 -7.06 -0.70 12.59
C VAL A 32 -8.49 -0.39 13.02
N LEU A 33 -9.44 -1.28 12.76
CA LEU A 33 -10.83 -1.14 13.21
C LEU A 33 -10.93 -1.13 14.74
N ALA A 34 -10.19 -2.01 15.42
CA ALA A 34 -10.16 -2.01 16.87
C ALA A 34 -9.57 -0.70 17.44
N CYS A 35 -8.50 -0.18 16.81
CA CYS A 35 -7.93 1.13 17.16
C CYS A 35 -8.95 2.26 16.92
N ALA A 36 -9.70 2.24 15.81
CA ALA A 36 -10.72 3.24 15.52
C ALA A 36 -11.84 3.26 16.56
N VAL A 37 -12.35 2.06 16.93
CA VAL A 37 -13.37 1.94 17.98
C VAL A 37 -12.85 2.39 19.34
N GLY A 38 -11.61 2.01 19.68
CA GLY A 38 -10.95 2.47 20.90
C GLY A 38 -10.80 3.99 20.94
N SER A 39 -10.36 4.60 19.84
CA SER A 39 -10.21 6.05 19.75
C SER A 39 -11.52 6.80 19.97
N LEU A 40 -12.63 6.30 19.46
CA LEU A 40 -13.97 6.86 19.73
C LEU A 40 -14.36 6.71 21.18
N ALA A 41 -14.03 5.59 21.84
CA ALA A 41 -14.36 5.34 23.23
C ALA A 41 -13.61 6.29 24.19
N PHE A 42 -12.48 6.84 23.75
CA PHE A 42 -11.66 7.80 24.51
C PHE A 42 -11.77 9.23 23.99
N ASP A 43 -12.78 9.56 23.15
CA ASP A 43 -13.01 10.86 22.55
C ASP A 43 -11.79 11.42 21.76
N ASN A 44 -10.90 10.53 21.27
CA ASN A 44 -9.74 10.90 20.49
C ASN A 44 -10.09 10.89 18.99
N TYR A 45 -10.65 11.99 18.52
CA TYR A 45 -11.09 12.13 17.14
C TYR A 45 -9.93 12.16 16.15
N GLU A 46 -8.77 12.69 16.51
CA GLU A 46 -7.58 12.70 15.64
C GLU A 46 -7.14 11.27 15.32
N ALA A 47 -6.99 10.43 16.34
CA ALA A 47 -6.66 9.01 16.17
C ALA A 47 -7.74 8.25 15.38
N PHE A 48 -9.02 8.60 15.58
CA PHE A 48 -10.12 8.01 14.80
C PHE A 48 -10.01 8.35 13.32
N PHE A 49 -9.79 9.61 12.96
CA PHE A 49 -9.63 10.02 11.56
C PHE A 49 -8.37 9.42 10.93
N LEU A 50 -7.28 9.27 11.67
CA LEU A 50 -6.08 8.59 11.22
C LEU A 50 -6.37 7.10 10.87
N CYS A 51 -7.08 6.40 11.74
CA CYS A 51 -7.49 5.03 11.46
C CYS A 51 -8.39 4.93 10.23
N LEU A 52 -9.32 5.88 10.06
CA LEU A 52 -10.17 5.94 8.87
C LEU A 52 -9.36 6.16 7.60
N LEU A 53 -8.39 7.09 7.63
CA LEU A 53 -7.44 7.33 6.54
C LEU A 53 -6.67 6.05 6.21
N THR A 54 -6.14 5.35 7.20
CA THR A 54 -5.42 4.09 7.03
C THR A 54 -6.27 3.03 6.32
N LEU A 55 -7.55 2.89 6.70
CA LEU A 55 -8.48 1.97 6.05
C LEU A 55 -8.72 2.35 4.57
N VAL A 56 -8.79 3.64 4.26
CA VAL A 56 -8.88 4.12 2.86
C VAL A 56 -7.60 3.83 2.10
N LEU A 57 -6.43 4.07 2.69
CA LEU A 57 -5.13 3.77 2.06
C LEU A 57 -4.96 2.28 1.75
N PHE A 58 -5.51 1.37 2.57
CA PHE A 58 -5.52 -0.06 2.26
C PHE A 58 -6.34 -0.45 1.01
N LEU A 59 -7.16 0.45 0.49
CA LEU A 59 -7.91 0.22 -0.75
C LEU A 59 -7.14 0.72 -1.99
N VAL A 60 -6.08 1.53 -1.81
CA VAL A 60 -5.34 2.15 -2.91
C VAL A 60 -4.76 1.13 -3.89
N PRO A 61 -4.07 0.04 -3.46
CA PRO A 61 -3.56 -0.97 -4.40
C PRO A 61 -4.67 -1.57 -5.26
N THR A 62 -5.77 -1.99 -4.64
CA THR A 62 -6.93 -2.54 -5.36
C THR A 62 -7.55 -1.53 -6.32
N PHE A 63 -7.61 -0.25 -5.93
CA PHE A 63 -8.12 0.81 -6.79
C PHE A 63 -7.23 1.02 -8.02
N ILE A 64 -5.91 0.96 -7.85
CA ILE A 64 -4.93 1.04 -8.94
C ILE A 64 -5.12 -0.13 -9.90
N GLU A 65 -5.20 -1.35 -9.40
CA GLU A 65 -5.41 -2.55 -10.24
C GLU A 65 -6.67 -2.44 -11.11
N VAL A 66 -7.79 -2.05 -10.51
CA VAL A 66 -9.07 -1.94 -11.21
C VAL A 66 -9.06 -0.82 -12.27
N ASN A 67 -8.50 0.35 -11.96
CA ASN A 67 -8.53 1.48 -12.90
C ASN A 67 -7.52 1.37 -14.03
N PHE A 68 -6.35 0.82 -13.76
CA PHE A 68 -5.26 0.72 -14.74
C PHE A 68 -5.18 -0.65 -15.40
N SER A 69 -6.03 -1.61 -15.00
CA SER A 69 -6.01 -3.00 -15.48
C SER A 69 -4.62 -3.64 -15.34
N ILE A 70 -3.93 -3.32 -14.25
CA ILE A 70 -2.61 -3.81 -13.90
C ILE A 70 -2.79 -4.88 -12.81
N SER A 71 -2.06 -5.97 -12.87
CA SER A 71 -1.99 -6.93 -11.77
C SER A 71 -0.74 -6.66 -10.93
N ILE A 72 -0.93 -6.23 -9.69
CA ILE A 72 0.16 -6.07 -8.72
C ILE A 72 0.49 -7.45 -8.14
N PRO A 73 1.78 -7.84 -8.01
CA PRO A 73 2.12 -9.08 -7.31
C PRO A 73 1.62 -9.06 -5.87
N GLU A 74 0.99 -10.13 -5.43
CA GLU A 74 0.43 -10.24 -4.05
C GLU A 74 1.45 -9.90 -2.95
N THR A 75 2.71 -10.30 -3.14
CA THR A 75 3.79 -9.95 -2.21
C THR A 75 3.99 -8.45 -2.09
N LEU A 76 3.93 -7.73 -3.21
CA LEU A 76 4.10 -6.27 -3.21
C LEU A 76 2.91 -5.58 -2.54
N GLU A 77 1.69 -6.06 -2.76
CA GLU A 77 0.51 -5.54 -2.06
C GLU A 77 0.63 -5.71 -0.55
N VAL A 78 1.02 -6.91 -0.07
CA VAL A 78 1.22 -7.16 1.37
C VAL A 78 2.29 -6.24 1.93
N VAL A 79 3.40 -6.04 1.22
CA VAL A 79 4.47 -5.12 1.65
C VAL A 79 3.97 -3.68 1.72
N ILE A 80 3.19 -3.23 0.74
CA ILE A 80 2.55 -1.89 0.76
C ILE A 80 1.60 -1.75 1.97
N ALA A 81 0.77 -2.76 2.23
CA ALA A 81 -0.15 -2.72 3.37
C ALA A 81 0.60 -2.69 4.72
N LEU A 82 1.65 -3.49 4.88
CA LEU A 82 2.51 -3.47 6.06
C LEU A 82 3.21 -2.11 6.22
N PHE A 83 3.68 -1.52 5.13
CA PHE A 83 4.30 -0.20 5.14
C PHE A 83 3.31 0.88 5.59
N ILE A 84 2.09 0.92 5.02
CA ILE A 84 1.04 1.86 5.43
C ILE A 84 0.71 1.68 6.91
N PHE A 85 0.56 0.43 7.37
CA PHE A 85 0.30 0.13 8.77
C PHE A 85 1.44 0.61 9.69
N ALA A 86 2.69 0.39 9.28
CA ALA A 86 3.86 0.82 10.04
C ALA A 86 3.99 2.35 10.11
N ALA A 87 3.66 3.06 9.03
CA ALA A 87 3.72 4.50 9.00
C ALA A 87 2.59 5.14 9.83
N GLU A 88 1.35 4.74 9.58
CA GLU A 88 0.17 5.40 10.16
C GLU A 88 -0.11 4.90 11.59
N ILE A 89 -0.17 3.59 11.79
CA ILE A 89 -0.58 3.05 13.10
C ILE A 89 0.60 2.99 14.07
N LEU A 90 1.75 2.40 13.67
CA LEU A 90 2.90 2.35 14.55
C LEU A 90 3.57 3.72 14.65
N GLY A 91 3.77 4.41 13.51
CA GLY A 91 4.45 5.70 13.44
C GLY A 91 3.69 6.81 14.15
N GLU A 92 2.50 7.13 13.67
CA GLU A 92 1.69 8.25 14.16
C GLU A 92 0.87 7.87 15.40
N LEU A 93 0.01 6.85 15.34
CA LEU A 93 -0.91 6.53 16.43
C LEU A 93 -0.19 6.05 17.70
N LEU A 94 0.81 5.20 17.56
CA LEU A 94 1.63 4.68 18.67
C LEU A 94 2.90 5.50 18.92
N HIS A 95 3.07 6.62 18.24
CA HIS A 95 4.16 7.58 18.42
C HIS A 95 5.58 7.01 18.21
N PHE A 96 5.75 5.98 17.34
CA PHE A 96 7.07 5.40 17.08
C PHE A 96 8.04 6.40 16.47
N TYR A 97 7.57 7.41 15.73
CA TYR A 97 8.41 8.50 15.25
C TYR A 97 9.09 9.29 16.37
N THR A 98 8.47 9.35 17.56
CA THR A 98 9.05 10.05 18.72
C THR A 98 9.81 9.11 19.66
N ILE A 99 9.37 7.85 19.78
CA ILE A 99 9.96 6.86 20.68
C ILE A 99 11.25 6.27 20.09
N PHE A 100 11.28 6.02 18.77
CA PHE A 100 12.41 5.40 18.09
C PHE A 100 13.02 6.37 17.08
N PRO A 101 14.21 6.97 17.37
CA PRO A 101 14.84 7.98 16.51
C PRO A 101 15.15 7.50 15.08
N PHE A 102 15.27 6.18 14.89
CA PHE A 102 15.57 5.58 13.58
C PHE A 102 14.32 5.16 12.79
N TRP A 103 13.12 5.27 13.37
CA TRP A 103 11.87 4.79 12.74
C TRP A 103 11.60 5.48 11.42
N ASP A 104 11.74 6.78 11.40
CA ASP A 104 11.59 7.61 10.20
C ASP A 104 12.58 7.22 9.11
N ALA A 105 13.86 7.14 9.43
CA ALA A 105 14.92 6.74 8.50
C ALA A 105 14.69 5.32 7.93
N LEU A 106 14.18 4.40 8.77
CA LEU A 106 13.83 3.05 8.36
C LEU A 106 12.69 3.06 7.35
N LEU A 107 11.61 3.81 7.64
CA LEU A 107 10.47 3.91 6.73
C LEU A 107 10.84 4.63 5.42
N HIS A 108 11.65 5.68 5.46
CA HIS A 108 12.16 6.32 4.25
C HIS A 108 13.00 5.36 3.40
N THR A 109 13.84 4.54 4.02
CA THR A 109 14.59 3.50 3.30
C THR A 109 13.67 2.50 2.63
N PHE A 110 12.66 1.99 3.33
CA PHE A 110 11.66 1.09 2.76
C PHE A 110 10.85 1.75 1.64
N ASN A 111 10.49 3.02 1.79
CA ASN A 111 9.79 3.78 0.76
C ASN A 111 10.61 3.86 -0.53
N GLY A 112 11.91 4.10 -0.43
CA GLY A 112 12.83 4.07 -1.58
C GLY A 112 12.82 2.71 -2.30
N PHE A 113 12.87 1.59 -1.56
CA PHE A 113 12.76 0.25 -2.14
C PHE A 113 11.40 0.00 -2.79
N LEU A 114 10.31 0.43 -2.16
CA LEU A 114 8.95 0.32 -2.73
C LEU A 114 8.81 1.13 -4.02
N ALA A 115 9.30 2.38 -4.03
CA ALA A 115 9.29 3.23 -5.22
C ALA A 115 10.07 2.60 -6.37
N ALA A 116 11.25 2.02 -6.09
CA ALA A 116 12.05 1.31 -7.08
C ALA A 116 11.32 0.06 -7.61
N ALA A 117 10.70 -0.74 -6.73
CA ALA A 117 9.95 -1.93 -7.12
C ALA A 117 8.73 -1.59 -7.99
N ILE A 118 7.97 -0.55 -7.61
CA ILE A 118 6.83 -0.04 -8.39
C ILE A 118 7.30 0.49 -9.74
N GLY A 119 8.40 1.24 -9.76
CA GLY A 119 9.01 1.76 -10.98
C GLY A 119 9.41 0.65 -11.94
N LEU A 120 10.07 -0.40 -11.46
CA LEU A 120 10.45 -1.56 -12.26
C LEU A 120 9.23 -2.33 -12.79
N ALA A 121 8.19 -2.51 -11.95
CA ALA A 121 6.94 -3.13 -12.36
C ALA A 121 6.26 -2.32 -13.47
N LEU A 122 6.18 -1.01 -13.33
CA LEU A 122 5.60 -0.10 -14.32
C LEU A 122 6.33 -0.18 -15.65
N VAL A 123 7.66 -0.15 -15.63
CA VAL A 123 8.47 -0.29 -16.84
C VAL A 123 8.28 -1.64 -17.52
N SER A 124 8.23 -2.71 -16.73
CA SER A 124 7.98 -4.05 -17.28
C SER A 124 6.63 -4.12 -18.00
N ILE A 125 5.62 -3.41 -17.48
CA ILE A 125 4.29 -3.31 -18.09
C ILE A 125 4.35 -2.46 -19.35
N LEU A 126 5.01 -1.31 -19.31
CA LEU A 126 5.17 -0.41 -20.45
C LEU A 126 5.94 -1.09 -21.59
N ASN A 127 7.02 -1.81 -21.28
CA ASN A 127 7.81 -2.54 -22.28
C ASN A 127 7.06 -3.73 -22.92
N ARG A 128 6.01 -4.25 -22.27
CA ARG A 128 5.12 -5.28 -22.84
C ARG A 128 4.01 -4.72 -23.71
N SER A 129 3.82 -3.41 -23.71
CA SER A 129 2.78 -2.75 -24.49
C SER A 129 3.30 -2.43 -25.89
N ASP A 130 2.70 -3.07 -26.92
CA ASP A 130 3.02 -2.82 -28.34
C ASP A 130 2.74 -1.36 -28.81
N ARG A 131 2.21 -0.53 -27.92
CA ARG A 131 1.87 0.87 -28.22
C ARG A 131 3.02 1.85 -27.98
N ILE A 132 4.11 1.43 -27.37
CA ILE A 132 5.24 2.29 -27.04
C ILE A 132 6.42 1.95 -27.95
N ALA A 133 6.84 2.93 -28.76
CA ALA A 133 7.94 2.79 -29.74
C ALA A 133 9.34 2.74 -29.09
N PHE A 134 9.46 2.87 -27.75
CA PHE A 134 10.73 2.90 -27.03
C PHE A 134 10.74 1.85 -25.91
N SER A 135 11.76 0.99 -25.92
CA SER A 135 12.04 0.14 -24.77
C SER A 135 12.80 0.97 -23.71
N LEU A 136 12.17 1.21 -22.58
CA LEU A 136 12.82 1.88 -21.45
C LEU A 136 13.79 0.90 -20.77
N SER A 137 15.04 1.31 -20.61
CA SER A 137 16.02 0.46 -19.93
C SER A 137 15.71 0.44 -18.42
N PRO A 138 15.87 -0.70 -17.73
CA PRO A 138 15.71 -0.78 -16.28
C PRO A 138 16.61 0.22 -15.54
N PHE A 139 17.79 0.50 -16.06
CA PHE A 139 18.71 1.48 -15.50
C PHE A 139 18.13 2.90 -15.50
N PHE A 140 17.52 3.33 -16.62
CA PHE A 140 16.86 4.63 -16.71
C PHE A 140 15.76 4.79 -15.64
N CYS A 141 15.05 3.75 -15.33
CA CYS A 141 13.97 3.77 -14.36
C CYS A 141 14.43 3.80 -12.93
N VAL A 142 15.52 3.09 -12.63
CA VAL A 142 16.19 3.21 -11.32
C VAL A 142 16.70 4.63 -11.11
N VAL A 143 17.28 5.25 -12.13
CA VAL A 143 17.78 6.64 -12.06
C VAL A 143 16.60 7.60 -11.86
N VAL A 144 15.49 7.44 -12.59
CA VAL A 144 14.30 8.30 -12.42
C VAL A 144 13.67 8.09 -11.05
N ALA A 145 13.51 6.85 -10.59
CA ALA A 145 12.96 6.56 -9.26
C ALA A 145 13.83 7.11 -8.12
N SER A 146 15.17 7.13 -8.29
CA SER A 146 16.09 7.69 -7.31
C SER A 146 16.19 9.22 -7.33
N ALA A 147 15.69 9.88 -8.37
CA ALA A 147 15.68 11.34 -8.51
C ALA A 147 14.49 12.01 -7.79
N PHE A 148 13.51 11.23 -7.36
CA PHE A 148 12.38 11.71 -6.56
C PHE A 148 12.55 11.23 -5.11
N PRO A 149 13.04 12.10 -4.20
CA PRO A 149 13.17 11.78 -2.78
C PRO A 149 11.81 11.65 -2.08
#